data_e833aa3b1b00d93d2ee47443e166e58f
#
_entry.id   e833aa3b1b00d93d2ee47443e166e58f
#
_cell.length_a   1.000
_cell.length_b   1.000
_cell.length_c   1.000
_cell.angle_alpha   90.00
_cell.angle_beta   90.00
_cell.angle_gamma   90.00
#
_symmetry.space_group_name_H-M   'P 1'
#
loop_
_entity.id
_entity.type
_entity.pdbx_description
1 polymer ?
#
loop_
_entity_poly.entity_id
_entity_poly.type
_entity_poly.pdbx_seq_one_letter_code
_entity_poly.pdbx_strand_id
1 'polypeptide(L)'
;ETHSHSHNHDHDDEHNHDHDDEEGHDHDHDEDEHDGHNHSSTDIEYDEHVWTSPLNAIKIVKKINAELDKIDSKNADTFDNNAEKYISEIKDIDSQIRDIVKNAKRKTLVFGDRFPFKYFVEEYGLDYKAAFPGCSDEMEPSAETVSYLVNFIRKENIPVVLYVELSNQKVADTLANETGTKTMCLNSAHNLSQQDFENGATYVSIMKENIKTLKAALQ
;
A
#
# COMPACT_ATOMS: atom_id res chain seq x y z
N GLU A 1 46.81 -28.00 -11.33
CA GLU A 1 47.91 -27.04 -11.24
C GLU A 1 47.46 -25.85 -10.42
N THR A 2 48.17 -25.62 -9.34
CA THR A 2 48.00 -24.63 -8.27
C THR A 2 48.60 -23.29 -8.68
N HIS A 3 47.93 -22.18 -8.35
CA HIS A 3 48.65 -20.95 -8.00
C HIS A 3 47.87 -20.13 -6.96
N SER A 4 48.46 -20.08 -5.77
CA SER A 4 48.14 -19.22 -4.64
C SER A 4 48.94 -17.90 -4.78
N HIS A 5 48.32 -16.74 -4.56
CA HIS A 5 49.01 -15.50 -4.25
C HIS A 5 48.39 -14.83 -3.03
N SER A 6 49.14 -14.89 -1.95
CA SER A 6 48.96 -14.11 -0.73
C SER A 6 49.71 -12.79 -0.86
N HIS A 7 49.09 -11.67 -0.57
CA HIS A 7 49.81 -10.42 -0.29
C HIS A 7 49.35 -9.87 1.05
N ASN A 8 50.28 -9.92 1.97
CA ASN A 8 50.24 -9.32 3.29
C ASN A 8 50.93 -7.95 3.18
N HIS A 9 50.31 -6.86 3.61
CA HIS A 9 50.99 -5.59 3.81
C HIS A 9 50.61 -5.06 5.19
N ASP A 10 51.55 -5.26 6.12
CA ASP A 10 51.64 -4.53 7.38
C ASP A 10 52.25 -3.15 7.10
N HIS A 11 51.62 -2.10 7.57
CA HIS A 11 52.27 -0.79 7.75
C HIS A 11 51.89 -0.24 9.13
N ASP A 12 52.83 -0.41 10.06
CA ASP A 12 52.94 0.38 11.27
C ASP A 12 53.59 1.72 10.87
N ASP A 13 52.97 2.83 11.23
CA ASP A 13 53.68 4.12 11.35
C ASP A 13 53.10 4.88 12.58
N GLU A 14 53.87 4.80 13.66
CA GLU A 14 53.72 5.67 14.82
C GLU A 14 54.29 7.08 14.45
N HIS A 15 53.49 8.11 14.57
CA HIS A 15 53.95 9.48 14.67
C HIS A 15 53.43 10.14 15.96
N ASN A 16 54.34 10.21 16.91
CA ASN A 16 54.28 11.00 18.13
C ASN A 16 54.75 12.43 17.79
N HIS A 17 53.93 13.45 18.02
CA HIS A 17 54.34 14.84 18.09
C HIS A 17 53.74 15.53 19.31
N ASP A 18 54.62 15.66 20.31
CA ASP A 18 54.45 16.65 21.38
C ASP A 18 54.73 18.03 20.84
N HIS A 19 53.84 18.98 21.02
CA HIS A 19 54.10 20.40 21.02
C HIS A 19 53.25 21.07 22.11
N ASP A 20 53.95 21.41 23.23
CA ASP A 20 53.59 22.50 24.10
C ASP A 20 53.79 23.81 23.37
N ASP A 21 52.81 24.71 23.42
CA ASP A 21 53.03 26.15 23.57
C ASP A 21 51.68 26.86 23.83
N GLU A 22 51.67 27.51 24.98
CA GLU A 22 50.60 28.39 25.45
C GLU A 22 50.59 29.68 24.58
N GLU A 23 49.45 30.09 24.06
CA GLU A 23 49.05 31.50 23.98
C GLU A 23 47.55 31.64 23.83
N GLY A 24 46.94 32.36 24.79
CA GLY A 24 45.51 32.60 24.87
C GLY A 24 45.03 33.55 23.74
N HIS A 25 43.99 33.17 23.09
CA HIS A 25 43.17 34.07 22.33
C HIS A 25 41.73 33.97 22.85
N ASP A 26 41.28 35.05 23.50
CA ASP A 26 39.87 35.33 23.76
C ASP A 26 39.18 35.50 22.41
N HIS A 27 38.29 34.58 22.10
CA HIS A 27 37.28 34.76 21.06
C HIS A 27 35.92 34.87 21.74
N ASP A 28 35.39 36.08 21.74
CA ASP A 28 33.97 36.35 21.96
C ASP A 28 33.18 35.54 20.92
N HIS A 29 32.50 34.50 21.37
CA HIS A 29 31.47 33.82 20.57
C HIS A 29 30.17 34.58 20.79
N ASP A 30 29.82 35.35 19.76
CA ASP A 30 28.44 35.80 19.57
C ASP A 30 27.55 34.54 19.51
N GLU A 31 26.60 34.46 20.45
CA GLU A 31 25.57 33.42 20.48
C GLU A 31 24.63 33.71 19.29
N ASP A 32 24.95 33.10 18.12
CA ASP A 32 23.98 32.94 17.06
C ASP A 32 22.90 31.99 17.57
N GLU A 33 21.76 32.60 17.93
CA GLU A 33 20.50 31.87 18.15
C GLU A 33 20.18 31.10 16.87
N HIS A 34 20.58 29.83 16.83
CA HIS A 34 20.01 28.89 15.90
C HIS A 34 18.53 28.69 16.25
N ASP A 35 17.69 29.51 15.63
CA ASP A 35 16.27 29.24 15.50
C ASP A 35 16.10 27.80 15.00
N GLY A 36 15.83 26.91 15.94
CA GLY A 36 15.43 25.55 15.67
C GLY A 36 14.13 25.61 14.86
N HIS A 37 14.26 25.49 13.55
CA HIS A 37 13.13 25.24 12.67
C HIS A 37 12.52 23.91 13.06
N ASN A 38 11.64 23.97 14.04
CA ASN A 38 10.74 22.89 14.39
C ASN A 38 9.73 22.75 13.25
N HIS A 39 10.11 22.03 12.19
CA HIS A 39 9.18 21.58 11.16
C HIS A 39 8.30 20.44 11.74
N SER A 40 7.47 20.82 12.71
CA SER A 40 6.27 20.07 13.04
C SER A 40 5.21 20.46 12.00
N SER A 41 5.50 20.20 10.73
CA SER A 41 4.47 20.07 9.73
C SER A 41 3.75 18.77 10.05
N THR A 42 2.63 18.86 10.72
CA THR A 42 1.61 17.81 10.64
C THR A 42 1.07 17.86 9.21
N ASP A 43 1.91 17.43 8.24
CA ASP A 43 1.44 17.20 6.90
C ASP A 43 0.39 16.09 7.03
N ILE A 44 -0.85 16.49 6.84
CA ILE A 44 -1.96 15.54 6.77
C ILE A 44 -1.73 14.77 5.48
N GLU A 45 -1.13 13.59 5.61
CA GLU A 45 -0.95 12.68 4.49
C GLU A 45 -2.32 12.16 4.08
N TYR A 46 -2.79 12.59 2.92
CA TYR A 46 -4.04 12.10 2.33
C TYR A 46 -3.74 10.81 1.58
N ASP A 47 -4.52 9.77 1.87
CA ASP A 47 -4.49 8.54 1.08
C ASP A 47 -5.01 8.83 -0.33
N GLU A 48 -4.20 8.55 -1.35
CA GLU A 48 -4.53 8.83 -2.74
C GLU A 48 -5.42 7.77 -3.40
N HIS A 49 -5.61 6.60 -2.79
CA HIS A 49 -6.31 5.45 -3.39
C HIS A 49 -7.84 5.58 -3.37
N VAL A 50 -8.34 6.77 -3.73
CA VAL A 50 -9.77 7.11 -3.66
C VAL A 50 -10.66 6.20 -4.51
N TRP A 51 -10.14 5.70 -5.63
CA TRP A 51 -10.85 4.83 -6.59
C TRP A 51 -11.09 3.42 -6.07
N THR A 52 -10.43 3.00 -5.00
CA THR A 52 -10.66 1.68 -4.39
C THR A 52 -12.10 1.55 -3.87
N SER A 53 -12.76 2.65 -3.50
CA SER A 53 -14.21 2.70 -3.28
C SER A 53 -14.94 2.81 -4.63
N PRO A 54 -15.81 1.84 -5.00
CA PRO A 54 -16.65 1.93 -6.20
C PRO A 54 -17.50 3.19 -6.27
N LEU A 55 -18.00 3.71 -5.15
CA LEU A 55 -18.77 4.96 -5.14
C LEU A 55 -17.90 6.17 -5.47
N ASN A 56 -16.66 6.20 -5.03
CA ASN A 56 -15.73 7.25 -5.42
C ASN A 56 -15.32 7.11 -6.90
N ALA A 57 -15.12 5.89 -7.41
CA ALA A 57 -14.89 5.66 -8.82
C ALA A 57 -16.06 6.20 -9.69
N ILE A 58 -17.31 6.03 -9.26
CA ILE A 58 -18.47 6.64 -9.94
C ILE A 58 -18.39 8.17 -9.94
N LYS A 59 -17.98 8.80 -8.83
CA LYS A 59 -17.80 10.26 -8.78
C LYS A 59 -16.72 10.73 -9.76
N ILE A 60 -15.62 9.97 -9.88
CA ILE A 60 -14.54 10.24 -10.82
C ILE A 60 -15.05 10.15 -12.26
N VAL A 61 -15.76 9.08 -12.62
CA VAL A 61 -16.34 8.90 -13.96
C VAL A 61 -17.26 10.06 -14.31
N LYS A 62 -18.16 10.45 -13.40
CA LYS A 62 -19.06 11.59 -13.61
C LYS A 62 -18.30 12.91 -13.82
N LYS A 63 -17.23 13.12 -13.05
CA LYS A 63 -16.39 14.32 -13.19
C LYS A 63 -15.70 14.36 -14.56
N ILE A 64 -15.13 13.23 -14.98
CA ILE A 64 -14.49 13.10 -16.29
C ILE A 64 -15.51 13.36 -17.40
N ASN A 65 -16.70 12.74 -17.32
CA ASN A 65 -17.74 12.92 -18.32
C ASN A 65 -18.14 14.40 -18.48
N ALA A 66 -18.40 15.08 -17.36
CA ALA A 66 -18.75 16.50 -17.37
C ALA A 66 -17.66 17.41 -17.97
N GLU A 67 -16.39 17.05 -17.90
CA GLU A 67 -15.32 17.79 -18.56
C GLU A 67 -15.23 17.46 -20.06
N LEU A 68 -15.47 16.20 -20.45
CA LEU A 68 -15.53 15.81 -21.85
C LEU A 68 -16.66 16.54 -22.60
N ASP A 69 -17.84 16.67 -21.99
CA ASP A 69 -18.97 17.41 -22.58
C ASP A 69 -18.64 18.87 -22.86
N LYS A 70 -17.83 19.50 -22.01
CA LYS A 70 -17.37 20.89 -22.21
C LYS A 70 -16.36 21.00 -23.37
N ILE A 71 -15.48 19.98 -23.51
CA ILE A 71 -14.42 19.95 -24.51
C ILE A 71 -15.00 19.65 -25.89
N ASP A 72 -15.94 18.70 -25.97
CA ASP A 72 -16.56 18.25 -27.22
C ASP A 72 -18.07 18.05 -27.07
N SER A 73 -18.79 19.14 -26.98
CA SER A 73 -20.25 19.15 -26.82
C SER A 73 -21.01 18.47 -27.96
N LYS A 74 -20.38 18.27 -29.13
CA LYS A 74 -21.01 17.58 -30.26
C LYS A 74 -21.16 16.08 -30.01
N ASN A 75 -20.29 15.52 -29.21
CA ASN A 75 -20.27 14.12 -28.85
C ASN A 75 -20.80 13.84 -27.43
N ALA A 76 -21.37 14.84 -26.72
CA ALA A 76 -21.86 14.75 -25.36
C ALA A 76 -22.81 13.56 -25.14
N ASP A 77 -23.80 13.35 -26.03
CA ASP A 77 -24.72 12.21 -25.91
C ASP A 77 -23.99 10.86 -25.94
N THR A 78 -22.88 10.76 -26.69
CA THR A 78 -22.06 9.54 -26.74
C THR A 78 -21.30 9.35 -25.46
N PHE A 79 -20.72 10.42 -24.91
CA PHE A 79 -20.00 10.37 -23.64
C PHE A 79 -20.94 10.01 -22.51
N ASP A 80 -22.11 10.66 -22.43
CA ASP A 80 -23.14 10.38 -21.43
C ASP A 80 -23.57 8.91 -21.46
N ASN A 81 -23.92 8.39 -22.63
CA ASN A 81 -24.34 6.99 -22.78
C ASN A 81 -23.25 5.99 -22.35
N ASN A 82 -21.98 6.28 -22.69
CA ASN A 82 -20.86 5.44 -22.27
C ASN A 82 -20.60 5.52 -20.77
N ALA A 83 -20.65 6.72 -20.19
CA ALA A 83 -20.49 6.94 -18.75
C ALA A 83 -21.61 6.26 -17.95
N GLU A 84 -22.87 6.40 -18.36
CA GLU A 84 -24.01 5.75 -17.71
C GLU A 84 -23.90 4.22 -17.72
N LYS A 85 -23.49 3.65 -18.84
CA LYS A 85 -23.27 2.20 -18.96
C LYS A 85 -22.17 1.74 -17.99
N TYR A 86 -21.04 2.45 -17.98
CA TYR A 86 -19.91 2.12 -17.11
C TYR A 86 -20.27 2.29 -15.63
N ILE A 87 -20.96 3.37 -15.27
CA ILE A 87 -21.47 3.61 -13.91
C ILE A 87 -22.44 2.50 -13.50
N SER A 88 -23.27 1.99 -14.40
CA SER A 88 -24.16 0.87 -14.10
C SER A 88 -23.39 -0.40 -13.73
N GLU A 89 -22.30 -0.70 -14.44
CA GLU A 89 -21.44 -1.84 -14.12
C GLU A 89 -20.75 -1.68 -12.75
N ILE A 90 -20.31 -0.46 -12.40
CA ILE A 90 -19.70 -0.19 -11.09
C ILE A 90 -20.75 -0.27 -9.96
N LYS A 91 -21.99 0.17 -10.18
CA LYS A 91 -23.07 0.02 -9.22
C LYS A 91 -23.42 -1.43 -8.95
N ASP A 92 -23.36 -2.30 -9.95
CA ASP A 92 -23.57 -3.74 -9.76
C ASP A 92 -22.46 -4.34 -8.87
N ILE A 93 -21.20 -3.92 -9.06
CA ILE A 93 -20.09 -4.28 -8.19
C ILE A 93 -20.34 -3.82 -6.75
N ASP A 94 -20.72 -2.56 -6.54
CA ASP A 94 -21.03 -2.02 -5.21
C ASP A 94 -22.13 -2.83 -4.52
N SER A 95 -23.20 -3.16 -5.24
CA SER A 95 -24.30 -3.97 -4.73
C SER A 95 -23.84 -5.36 -4.29
N GLN A 96 -23.01 -6.03 -5.10
CA GLN A 96 -22.49 -7.35 -4.76
C GLN A 96 -21.56 -7.31 -3.53
N ILE A 97 -20.73 -6.29 -3.39
CA ILE A 97 -19.85 -6.12 -2.23
C ILE A 97 -20.70 -5.89 -0.98
N ARG A 98 -21.73 -5.03 -1.03
CA ARG A 98 -22.65 -4.79 0.08
C ARG A 98 -23.35 -6.08 0.51
N ASP A 99 -23.80 -6.90 -0.42
CA ASP A 99 -24.42 -8.19 -0.13
C ASP A 99 -23.43 -9.16 0.55
N ILE A 100 -22.18 -9.21 0.12
CA ILE A 100 -21.13 -10.01 0.76
C ILE A 100 -20.92 -9.54 2.20
N VAL A 101 -20.73 -8.23 2.39
CA VAL A 101 -20.48 -7.64 3.73
C VAL A 101 -21.67 -7.80 4.65
N LYS A 102 -22.90 -7.68 4.15
CA LYS A 102 -24.12 -7.89 4.92
C LYS A 102 -24.23 -9.32 5.46
N ASN A 103 -23.79 -10.31 4.66
CA ASN A 103 -23.84 -11.72 5.01
C ASN A 103 -22.51 -12.26 5.55
N ALA A 104 -21.56 -11.40 5.85
CA ALA A 104 -20.22 -11.75 6.29
C ALA A 104 -20.22 -12.36 7.70
N LYS A 105 -19.47 -13.42 7.90
CA LYS A 105 -19.20 -14.01 9.22
C LYS A 105 -18.19 -13.18 10.03
N ARG A 106 -17.35 -12.42 9.34
CA ARG A 106 -16.31 -11.55 9.92
C ARG A 106 -16.25 -10.25 9.14
N LYS A 107 -15.71 -9.22 9.78
CA LYS A 107 -15.59 -7.90 9.15
C LYS A 107 -14.14 -7.40 9.05
N THR A 108 -13.18 -8.22 9.44
CA THR A 108 -11.78 -7.86 9.44
C THR A 108 -11.05 -8.55 8.29
N LEU A 109 -10.38 -7.76 7.46
CA LEU A 109 -9.45 -8.19 6.42
C LEU A 109 -8.04 -8.21 6.99
N VAL A 110 -7.22 -9.22 6.62
CA VAL A 110 -5.84 -9.31 7.07
C VAL A 110 -4.91 -9.31 5.87
N PHE A 111 -4.00 -8.33 5.85
CA PHE A 111 -3.02 -8.13 4.78
C PHE A 111 -1.61 -8.50 5.27
N GLY A 112 -0.98 -9.45 4.58
CA GLY A 112 0.46 -9.68 4.67
C GLY A 112 1.23 -8.75 3.73
N ASP A 113 0.76 -7.53 3.58
CA ASP A 113 1.23 -6.55 2.60
C ASP A 113 0.92 -5.12 3.05
N ARG A 114 1.15 -4.12 2.16
CA ARG A 114 0.70 -2.74 2.26
C ARG A 114 -0.83 -2.65 2.22
N PHE A 115 -1.35 -1.51 2.67
CA PHE A 115 -2.80 -1.32 2.78
C PHE A 115 -3.31 -0.11 2.00
N PRO A 116 -3.59 -0.22 0.70
CA PRO A 116 -4.14 0.87 -0.13
C PRO A 116 -5.68 0.91 -0.16
N PHE A 117 -6.37 0.36 0.84
CA PHE A 117 -7.83 0.18 0.79
C PHE A 117 -8.60 1.01 1.82
N LYS A 118 -8.04 2.14 2.28
CA LYS A 118 -8.68 2.98 3.31
C LYS A 118 -10.11 3.35 2.93
N TYR A 119 -10.32 3.95 1.77
CA TYR A 119 -11.66 4.35 1.30
C TYR A 119 -12.61 3.17 1.08
N PHE A 120 -12.07 2.01 0.71
CA PHE A 120 -12.83 0.79 0.55
C PHE A 120 -13.38 0.29 1.89
N VAL A 121 -12.55 0.12 2.90
CA VAL A 121 -12.98 -0.39 4.20
C VAL A 121 -13.91 0.58 4.90
N GLU A 122 -13.68 1.89 4.79
CA GLU A 122 -14.58 2.92 5.31
C GLU A 122 -15.97 2.87 4.65
N GLU A 123 -16.05 2.72 3.32
CA GLU A 123 -17.31 2.64 2.57
C GLU A 123 -18.17 1.46 2.99
N TYR A 124 -17.55 0.31 3.26
CA TYR A 124 -18.28 -0.93 3.56
C TYR A 124 -18.32 -1.29 5.04
N GLY A 125 -17.78 -0.45 5.92
CA GLY A 125 -17.75 -0.69 7.37
C GLY A 125 -16.96 -1.96 7.72
N LEU A 126 -15.79 -2.14 7.07
CA LEU A 126 -14.86 -3.22 7.33
C LEU A 126 -13.70 -2.73 8.20
N ASP A 127 -13.15 -3.64 9.00
CA ASP A 127 -11.90 -3.46 9.72
C ASP A 127 -10.75 -4.10 8.97
N TYR A 128 -9.52 -3.73 9.31
CA TYR A 128 -8.34 -4.36 8.74
C TYR A 128 -7.18 -4.50 9.73
N LYS A 129 -6.28 -5.43 9.41
CA LYS A 129 -4.95 -5.56 9.98
C LYS A 129 -3.97 -5.71 8.82
N ALA A 130 -2.85 -5.03 8.86
CA ALA A 130 -1.87 -5.06 7.78
C ALA A 130 -0.45 -5.18 8.32
N ALA A 131 0.42 -5.80 7.53
CA ALA A 131 1.84 -5.94 7.86
C ALA A 131 2.57 -4.60 7.79
N PHE A 132 2.10 -3.70 6.92
CA PHE A 132 2.68 -2.37 6.73
C PHE A 132 1.59 -1.31 6.82
N PRO A 133 1.87 -0.14 7.43
CA PRO A 133 0.93 0.98 7.45
C PRO A 133 0.85 1.64 6.08
N GLY A 134 -0.37 1.81 5.55
CA GLY A 134 -0.61 2.51 4.29
C GLY A 134 0.19 1.94 3.11
N CYS A 135 0.77 2.82 2.31
CA CYS A 135 1.68 2.51 1.19
C CYS A 135 3.16 2.66 1.58
N SER A 136 3.51 2.32 2.83
CA SER A 136 4.87 2.38 3.36
C SER A 136 5.91 1.78 2.41
N ASP A 137 7.07 2.42 2.32
CA ASP A 137 8.26 1.91 1.60
C ASP A 137 9.06 0.89 2.44
N GLU A 138 8.61 0.55 3.64
CA GLU A 138 9.25 -0.47 4.48
C GLU A 138 9.28 -1.81 3.75
N MET A 139 10.45 -2.41 3.71
CA MET A 139 10.65 -3.67 2.97
C MET A 139 10.27 -4.91 3.78
N GLU A 140 10.34 -4.84 5.11
CA GLU A 140 10.02 -5.97 6.00
C GLU A 140 9.31 -5.47 7.26
N PRO A 141 8.23 -6.14 7.70
CA PRO A 141 7.57 -5.80 8.94
C PRO A 141 8.41 -6.25 10.14
N SER A 142 8.20 -5.64 11.31
CA SER A 142 8.86 -6.08 12.53
C SER A 142 8.44 -7.50 12.93
N ALA A 143 9.32 -8.22 13.62
CA ALA A 143 9.01 -9.56 14.15
C ALA A 143 7.80 -9.52 15.12
N GLU A 144 7.60 -8.42 15.84
CA GLU A 144 6.44 -8.20 16.68
C GLU A 144 5.15 -8.10 15.88
N THR A 145 5.15 -7.35 14.78
CA THR A 145 4.00 -7.24 13.85
C THR A 145 3.64 -8.60 13.27
N VAL A 146 4.62 -9.37 12.81
CA VAL A 146 4.37 -10.72 12.27
C VAL A 146 3.78 -11.63 13.33
N SER A 147 4.35 -11.64 14.55
CA SER A 147 3.85 -12.46 15.67
C SER A 147 2.42 -12.06 16.07
N TYR A 148 2.14 -10.76 16.11
CA TYR A 148 0.77 -10.25 16.35
C TYR A 148 -0.21 -10.75 15.31
N LEU A 149 0.12 -10.63 14.01
CA LEU A 149 -0.75 -11.07 12.91
C LEU A 149 -0.98 -12.57 12.94
N VAL A 150 0.04 -13.40 13.18
CA VAL A 150 -0.11 -14.86 13.34
C VAL A 150 -1.08 -15.20 14.46
N ASN A 151 -0.92 -14.57 15.63
CA ASN A 151 -1.82 -14.79 16.76
C ASN A 151 -3.25 -14.33 16.47
N PHE A 152 -3.41 -13.19 15.80
CA PHE A 152 -4.72 -12.67 15.40
C PHE A 152 -5.42 -13.60 14.41
N ILE A 153 -4.72 -14.07 13.36
CA ILE A 153 -5.24 -14.98 12.35
C ILE A 153 -5.76 -16.28 13.00
N ARG A 154 -4.97 -16.86 13.91
CA ARG A 154 -5.35 -18.09 14.64
C ARG A 154 -6.56 -17.86 15.55
N LYS A 155 -6.55 -16.77 16.34
CA LYS A 155 -7.61 -16.45 17.29
C LYS A 155 -8.94 -16.19 16.60
N GLU A 156 -8.95 -15.41 15.53
CA GLU A 156 -10.16 -15.01 14.82
C GLU A 156 -10.55 -15.98 13.68
N ASN A 157 -9.79 -17.07 13.50
CA ASN A 157 -9.99 -18.06 12.45
C ASN A 157 -10.08 -17.41 11.05
N ILE A 158 -9.15 -16.50 10.75
CA ILE A 158 -9.10 -15.82 9.46
C ILE A 158 -8.78 -16.84 8.37
N PRO A 159 -9.59 -16.98 7.31
CA PRO A 159 -9.38 -18.02 6.30
C PRO A 159 -8.40 -17.63 5.21
N VAL A 160 -8.16 -16.33 5.01
CA VAL A 160 -7.36 -15.79 3.91
C VAL A 160 -6.49 -14.66 4.39
N VAL A 161 -5.21 -14.69 4.05
CA VAL A 161 -4.28 -13.57 4.14
C VAL A 161 -4.21 -12.89 2.77
N LEU A 162 -4.44 -11.60 2.75
CA LEU A 162 -4.49 -10.81 1.52
C LEU A 162 -3.11 -10.22 1.19
N TYR A 163 -2.85 -10.08 -0.10
CA TYR A 163 -1.74 -9.30 -0.66
C TYR A 163 -2.25 -8.43 -1.81
N VAL A 164 -1.48 -7.41 -2.20
CA VAL A 164 -1.83 -6.51 -3.31
C VAL A 164 -1.18 -6.95 -4.63
N GLU A 165 -1.66 -6.45 -5.74
CA GLU A 165 -1.09 -6.72 -7.06
C GLU A 165 0.41 -6.34 -7.12
N LEU A 166 1.17 -7.06 -7.93
CA LEU A 166 2.61 -6.91 -8.16
C LEU A 166 3.48 -7.02 -6.89
N SER A 167 2.91 -7.48 -5.78
CA SER A 167 3.63 -7.76 -4.54
C SER A 167 4.52 -8.98 -4.69
N ASN A 168 5.60 -9.04 -3.92
CA ASN A 168 6.43 -10.24 -3.81
C ASN A 168 5.81 -11.34 -2.93
N GLN A 169 4.69 -11.09 -2.28
CA GLN A 169 3.88 -11.99 -1.45
C GLN A 169 4.61 -12.62 -0.24
N LYS A 170 5.88 -12.32 -0.03
CA LYS A 170 6.75 -13.00 0.94
C LYS A 170 6.17 -13.01 2.36
N VAL A 171 5.63 -11.88 2.81
CA VAL A 171 5.06 -11.75 4.15
C VAL A 171 3.70 -12.46 4.21
N ALA A 172 2.86 -12.32 3.19
CA ALA A 172 1.57 -13.01 3.13
C ALA A 172 1.74 -14.53 3.16
N ASP A 173 2.70 -15.06 2.39
CA ASP A 173 3.02 -16.48 2.38
C ASP A 173 3.59 -16.97 3.72
N THR A 174 4.42 -16.15 4.38
CA THR A 174 4.92 -16.48 5.72
C THR A 174 3.76 -16.61 6.72
N LEU A 175 2.85 -15.63 6.76
CA LEU A 175 1.69 -15.66 7.64
C LEU A 175 0.78 -16.86 7.33
N ALA A 176 0.56 -17.14 6.05
CA ALA A 176 -0.27 -18.26 5.62
C ALA A 176 0.33 -19.63 6.01
N ASN A 177 1.64 -19.80 5.81
CA ASN A 177 2.35 -21.03 6.19
C ASN A 177 2.30 -21.26 7.70
N GLU A 178 2.51 -20.21 8.50
CA GLU A 178 2.48 -20.29 9.96
C GLU A 178 1.09 -20.58 10.54
N THR A 179 0.04 -20.22 9.81
CA THR A 179 -1.35 -20.31 10.31
C THR A 179 -2.17 -21.39 9.61
N GLY A 180 -1.68 -21.97 8.51
CA GLY A 180 -2.40 -22.92 7.69
C GLY A 180 -3.53 -22.31 6.85
N THR A 181 -3.47 -20.99 6.63
CA THR A 181 -4.46 -20.25 5.81
C THR A 181 -4.03 -20.19 4.33
N LYS A 182 -4.84 -19.53 3.50
CA LYS A 182 -4.54 -19.31 2.08
C LYS A 182 -4.14 -17.86 1.85
N THR A 183 -3.34 -17.61 0.83
CA THR A 183 -3.12 -16.26 0.32
C THR A 183 -4.02 -15.98 -0.88
N MET A 184 -4.54 -14.76 -0.99
CA MET A 184 -5.30 -14.29 -2.16
C MET A 184 -4.98 -12.82 -2.44
N CYS A 185 -4.97 -12.46 -3.73
CA CYS A 185 -4.83 -11.07 -4.14
C CYS A 185 -6.14 -10.32 -3.91
N LEU A 186 -6.05 -9.14 -3.26
CA LEU A 186 -7.05 -8.09 -3.37
C LEU A 186 -6.38 -6.94 -4.15
N ASN A 187 -6.81 -6.76 -5.40
CA ASN A 187 -6.14 -5.86 -6.33
C ASN A 187 -6.64 -4.42 -6.12
N SER A 188 -5.73 -3.48 -5.86
CA SER A 188 -6.06 -2.08 -5.62
C SER A 188 -6.39 -1.29 -6.91
N ALA A 189 -6.22 -1.90 -8.06
CA ALA A 189 -6.31 -1.25 -9.37
C ALA A 189 -5.35 -0.04 -9.53
N HIS A 190 -4.24 -0.03 -8.78
CA HIS A 190 -3.21 0.98 -8.89
C HIS A 190 -2.26 0.65 -10.05
N ASN A 191 -1.93 -0.62 -10.22
CA ASN A 191 -1.01 -1.09 -11.25
C ASN A 191 -1.59 -2.27 -12.02
N LEU A 192 -1.10 -2.45 -13.26
CA LEU A 192 -1.38 -3.64 -14.07
C LEU A 192 -0.08 -4.35 -14.43
N SER A 193 -0.11 -5.68 -14.42
CA SER A 193 0.94 -6.44 -15.08
C SER A 193 0.86 -6.24 -16.60
N GLN A 194 1.97 -6.44 -17.30
CA GLN A 194 1.97 -6.41 -18.77
C GLN A 194 0.95 -7.40 -19.33
N GLN A 195 0.85 -8.58 -18.76
CA GLN A 195 -0.09 -9.61 -19.21
C GLN A 195 -1.56 -9.18 -19.00
N ASP A 196 -1.89 -8.57 -17.85
CA ASP A 196 -3.25 -8.09 -17.60
C ASP A 196 -3.63 -6.97 -18.57
N PHE A 197 -2.68 -6.08 -18.87
CA PHE A 197 -2.88 -5.02 -19.86
C PHE A 197 -3.13 -5.60 -21.26
N GLU A 198 -2.32 -6.56 -21.70
CA GLU A 198 -2.47 -7.25 -23.00
C GLU A 198 -3.79 -8.03 -23.07
N ASN A 199 -4.26 -8.58 -21.94
CA ASN A 199 -5.55 -9.25 -21.83
C ASN A 199 -6.75 -8.28 -21.74
N GLY A 200 -6.53 -6.98 -21.77
CA GLY A 200 -7.57 -5.96 -21.73
C GLY A 200 -8.24 -5.85 -20.36
N ALA A 201 -7.49 -6.04 -19.27
CA ALA A 201 -8.01 -5.85 -17.93
C ALA A 201 -8.54 -4.42 -17.73
N THR A 202 -9.69 -4.31 -17.09
CA THR A 202 -10.37 -3.04 -16.78
C THR A 202 -10.62 -2.96 -15.29
N TYR A 203 -10.90 -1.77 -14.78
CA TYR A 203 -11.33 -1.58 -13.39
C TYR A 203 -12.49 -2.52 -13.03
N VAL A 204 -13.50 -2.63 -13.91
CA VAL A 204 -14.65 -3.51 -13.70
C VAL A 204 -14.24 -4.98 -13.62
N SER A 205 -13.35 -5.45 -14.49
CA SER A 205 -12.88 -6.84 -14.44
C SER A 205 -12.07 -7.14 -13.18
N ILE A 206 -11.20 -6.20 -12.77
CA ILE A 206 -10.43 -6.30 -11.53
C ILE A 206 -11.35 -6.37 -10.32
N MET A 207 -12.33 -5.49 -10.22
CA MET A 207 -13.27 -5.49 -9.10
C MET A 207 -14.16 -6.74 -9.06
N LYS A 208 -14.47 -7.36 -10.19
CA LYS A 208 -15.16 -8.66 -10.24
C LYS A 208 -14.30 -9.79 -9.66
N GLU A 209 -12.99 -9.79 -9.87
CA GLU A 209 -12.08 -10.73 -9.21
C GLU A 209 -11.98 -10.42 -7.70
N ASN A 210 -11.91 -9.15 -7.32
CA ASN A 210 -11.93 -8.74 -5.91
C ASN A 210 -13.17 -9.23 -5.16
N ILE A 211 -14.33 -9.28 -5.80
CA ILE A 211 -15.57 -9.85 -5.23
C ILE A 211 -15.35 -11.31 -4.81
N LYS A 212 -14.67 -12.12 -5.62
CA LYS A 212 -14.37 -13.53 -5.28
C LYS A 212 -13.44 -13.61 -4.07
N THR A 213 -12.41 -12.77 -4.03
CA THR A 213 -11.46 -12.69 -2.91
C THR A 213 -12.16 -12.26 -1.62
N LEU A 214 -12.99 -11.20 -1.68
CA LEU A 214 -13.76 -10.72 -0.53
C LEU A 214 -14.72 -11.79 0.01
N LYS A 215 -15.40 -12.51 -0.88
CA LYS A 215 -16.27 -13.61 -0.49
C LYS A 215 -15.51 -14.70 0.27
N ALA A 216 -14.31 -15.08 -0.22
CA ALA A 216 -13.48 -16.06 0.46
C ALA A 216 -12.93 -15.55 1.80
N ALA A 217 -12.59 -14.27 1.92
CA ALA A 217 -12.01 -13.68 3.12
C ALA A 217 -13.05 -13.41 4.23
N LEU A 218 -14.32 -13.10 3.88
CA LEU A 218 -15.33 -12.64 4.81
C LEU A 218 -16.38 -13.73 5.19
N GLN A 219 -16.53 -14.76 4.38
CA GLN A 219 -17.47 -15.88 4.59
C GLN A 219 -16.76 -17.13 5.12
#